data_73281c13079baecfd10daff11d399156
#
_entry.id   73281c13079baecfd10daff11d399156
#
_cell.length_a   1.000
_cell.length_b   1.000
_cell.length_c   1.000
_cell.angle_alpha   90.00
_cell.angle_beta   90.00
_cell.angle_gamma   90.00
#
_symmetry.space_group_name_H-M   'P 1'
#
loop_
_entity.id
_entity.type
_entity.pdbx_description
1 polymer ?
#
loop_
_entity_poly.entity_id
_entity_poly.type
_entity_poly.pdbx_seq_one_letter_code
_entity_poly.pdbx_strand_id
1 'polypeptide(L)'
;MDVFEAINKRRSTRRYKSENVSEEQVKKILEAAIMAPSGGNMQPWDFVVVRDEAQKKALSKAALGQIFIATAPVVIVVCANKPRTARRQWFGTLLCFCVFFWCC
;
A
#
# COMPACT_ATOMS: atom_id res chain seq x y z
N MET A 1 1.26 22.58 -2.95
CA MET A 1 2.51 21.80 -3.17
C MET A 1 2.58 21.44 -4.64
N ASP A 2 3.64 21.83 -5.32
CA ASP A 2 3.83 21.44 -6.71
C ASP A 2 4.46 20.03 -6.83
N VAL A 3 4.53 19.50 -8.04
CA VAL A 3 5.03 18.14 -8.29
C VAL A 3 6.50 17.99 -7.88
N PHE A 4 7.33 18.97 -8.19
CA PHE A 4 8.76 18.92 -7.86
C PHE A 4 8.97 18.99 -6.35
N GLU A 5 8.21 19.79 -5.66
CA GLU A 5 8.23 19.88 -4.22
C GLU A 5 7.83 18.55 -3.57
N ALA A 6 6.78 17.90 -4.07
CA ALA A 6 6.34 16.60 -3.60
C ALA A 6 7.43 15.53 -3.79
N ILE A 7 8.07 15.49 -4.95
CA ILE A 7 9.17 14.57 -5.24
C ILE A 7 10.35 14.78 -4.29
N ASN A 8 10.74 16.04 -4.09
CA ASN A 8 11.90 16.39 -3.27
C ASN A 8 11.66 16.18 -1.77
N LYS A 9 10.44 16.40 -1.31
CA LYS A 9 10.07 16.25 0.11
C LYS A 9 9.70 14.82 0.50
N ARG A 10 9.48 13.92 -0.46
CA ARG A 10 9.12 12.54 -0.17
C ARG A 10 10.16 11.88 0.74
N ARG A 11 9.71 11.20 1.75
CA ARG A 11 10.54 10.37 2.64
C ARG A 11 9.89 9.00 2.84
N SER A 12 10.70 8.00 3.09
CA SER A 12 10.24 6.69 3.54
C SER A 12 10.27 6.68 5.05
N THR A 13 9.10 6.71 5.66
CA THR A 13 8.95 6.76 7.11
C THR A 13 8.76 5.35 7.66
N ARG A 14 9.49 5.00 8.70
CA ARG A 14 9.40 3.69 9.39
C ARG A 14 9.09 3.82 10.88
N ARG A 15 8.79 5.03 11.33
CA ARG A 15 8.32 5.33 12.67
C ARG A 15 6.95 5.96 12.57
N TYR A 16 5.97 5.37 13.24
CA TYR A 16 4.58 5.78 13.13
C TYR A 16 4.04 6.27 14.46
N LYS A 17 3.15 7.26 14.40
CA LYS A 17 2.39 7.69 15.56
C LYS A 17 1.35 6.64 15.93
N SER A 18 0.99 6.59 17.22
CA SER A 18 -0.06 5.71 17.70
C SER A 18 -1.48 6.23 17.47
N GLU A 19 -1.61 7.43 16.89
CA GLU A 19 -2.91 8.03 16.59
C GLU A 19 -3.66 7.23 15.53
N ASN A 20 -4.95 7.00 15.77
CA ASN A 20 -5.80 6.31 14.82
C ASN A 20 -6.02 7.15 13.57
N VAL A 21 -5.99 6.49 12.41
CA VAL A 21 -6.34 7.10 11.13
C VAL A 21 -7.85 6.93 10.92
N SER A 22 -8.55 8.04 10.65
CA SER A 22 -9.99 8.00 10.42
C SER A 22 -10.35 7.30 9.13
N GLU A 23 -11.58 6.79 9.03
CA GLU A 23 -12.11 6.18 7.80
C GLU A 23 -12.07 7.16 6.62
N GLU A 24 -12.33 8.43 6.85
CA GLU A 24 -12.27 9.47 5.80
C GLU A 24 -10.85 9.65 5.26
N GLN A 25 -9.84 9.63 6.13
CA GLN A 25 -8.44 9.72 5.73
C GLN A 25 -8.03 8.50 4.91
N VAL A 26 -8.41 7.30 5.34
CA VAL A 26 -8.16 6.06 4.59
C VAL A 26 -8.83 6.12 3.21
N LYS A 27 -10.07 6.59 3.15
CA LYS A 27 -10.80 6.75 1.89
C LYS A 27 -10.07 7.70 0.93
N LYS A 28 -9.60 8.84 1.42
CA LYS A 28 -8.83 9.79 0.61
C LYS A 28 -7.54 9.19 0.08
N ILE A 29 -6.84 8.42 0.91
CA ILE A 29 -5.62 7.73 0.50
C ILE A 29 -5.91 6.72 -0.63
N LEU A 30 -6.97 5.94 -0.49
CA LEU A 30 -7.36 4.96 -1.49
C LEU A 30 -7.82 5.62 -2.80
N GLU A 31 -8.56 6.71 -2.71
CA GLU A 31 -8.95 7.50 -3.88
C GLU A 31 -7.73 8.03 -4.66
N ALA A 32 -6.71 8.49 -3.94
CA ALA A 32 -5.46 8.92 -4.54
C ALA A 32 -4.70 7.72 -5.17
N ALA A 33 -4.70 6.59 -4.50
CA ALA A 33 -4.00 5.39 -4.96
C ALA A 33 -4.55 4.84 -6.28
N ILE A 34 -5.88 4.86 -6.48
CA ILE A 34 -6.50 4.37 -7.71
C ILE A 34 -6.26 5.29 -8.92
N MET A 35 -5.75 6.50 -8.70
CA MET A 35 -5.38 7.41 -9.77
C MET A 35 -4.01 7.07 -10.39
N ALA A 36 -3.29 6.11 -9.82
CA ALA A 36 -2.01 5.67 -10.37
C ALA A 36 -2.19 5.03 -11.77
N PRO A 37 -1.24 5.22 -12.68
CA PRO A 37 -1.30 4.58 -13.98
C PRO A 37 -1.10 3.08 -13.87
N SER A 38 -1.71 2.35 -14.80
CA SER A 38 -1.53 0.89 -14.92
C SER A 38 -1.32 0.50 -16.38
N GLY A 39 -0.67 -0.63 -16.61
CA GLY A 39 -0.45 -1.18 -17.94
C GLY A 39 -1.78 -1.39 -18.68
N GLY A 40 -1.97 -0.69 -19.81
CA GLY A 40 -3.20 -0.76 -20.59
C GLY A 40 -4.45 -0.30 -19.84
N ASN A 41 -4.30 0.47 -18.78
CA ASN A 41 -5.38 0.93 -17.90
C ASN A 41 -6.24 -0.23 -17.35
N MET A 42 -5.61 -1.36 -17.08
CA MET A 42 -6.31 -2.57 -16.60
C MET A 42 -6.73 -2.47 -15.14
N GLN A 43 -6.10 -1.59 -14.37
CA GLN A 43 -6.38 -1.36 -12.95
C GLN A 43 -6.42 -2.67 -12.13
N PRO A 44 -5.34 -3.47 -12.13
CA PRO A 44 -5.34 -4.83 -11.58
C PRO A 44 -5.10 -4.89 -10.09
N TRP A 45 -5.32 -3.82 -9.35
CA TRP A 45 -5.07 -3.75 -7.93
C TRP A 45 -6.32 -3.99 -7.10
N ASP A 46 -6.13 -4.66 -5.99
CA ASP A 46 -7.10 -4.76 -4.90
C ASP A 46 -6.43 -4.25 -3.63
N PHE A 47 -7.18 -3.52 -2.80
CA PHE A 47 -6.68 -2.94 -1.57
C PHE A 47 -7.32 -3.63 -0.37
N VAL A 48 -6.51 -4.00 0.60
CA VAL A 48 -6.98 -4.55 1.88
C VAL A 48 -6.52 -3.61 2.99
N VAL A 49 -7.48 -3.09 3.74
CA VAL A 49 -7.20 -2.23 4.90
C VAL A 49 -7.18 -3.10 6.16
N VAL A 50 -6.05 -3.13 6.84
CA VAL A 50 -5.84 -3.95 8.02
C VAL A 50 -5.66 -3.06 9.24
N ARG A 51 -6.51 -3.25 10.25
CA ARG A 51 -6.45 -2.56 11.54
C ARG A 51 -6.24 -3.51 12.71
N ASP A 52 -6.48 -4.80 12.53
CA ASP A 52 -6.34 -5.81 13.57
C ASP A 52 -4.87 -6.05 13.93
N GLU A 53 -4.57 -6.02 15.21
CA GLU A 53 -3.21 -6.19 15.74
C GLU A 53 -2.59 -7.54 15.35
N ALA A 54 -3.36 -8.62 15.44
CA ALA A 54 -2.88 -9.95 15.11
C ALA A 54 -2.54 -10.07 13.62
N GLN A 55 -3.37 -9.50 12.76
CA GLN A 55 -3.13 -9.48 11.32
C GLN A 55 -1.93 -8.61 10.95
N LYS A 56 -1.76 -7.46 11.59
CA LYS A 56 -0.58 -6.60 11.39
C LYS A 56 0.71 -7.32 11.76
N LYS A 57 0.72 -8.08 12.87
CA LYS A 57 1.86 -8.90 13.25
C LYS A 57 2.15 -10.00 12.23
N ALA A 58 1.13 -10.67 11.72
CA ALA A 58 1.28 -11.68 10.69
C ALA A 58 1.86 -11.08 9.40
N LEU A 59 1.39 -9.90 8.99
CA LEU A 59 1.93 -9.17 7.84
C LEU A 59 3.39 -8.76 8.05
N SER A 60 3.74 -8.33 9.24
CA SER A 60 5.11 -8.01 9.62
C SER A 60 6.06 -9.19 9.41
N LYS A 61 5.65 -10.38 9.82
CA LYS A 61 6.41 -11.63 9.61
C LYS A 61 6.52 -11.97 8.12
N ALA A 62 5.42 -11.86 7.38
CA ALA A 62 5.39 -12.13 5.94
C ALA A 62 6.26 -11.14 5.15
N ALA A 63 6.41 -9.92 5.64
CA ALA A 63 7.25 -8.88 5.04
C ALA A 63 8.70 -8.92 5.59
N LEU A 64 9.29 -10.09 5.69
CA LEU A 64 10.68 -10.33 6.10
C LEU A 64 10.98 -9.89 7.54
N GLY A 65 10.00 -9.95 8.43
CA GLY A 65 10.18 -9.61 9.85
C GLY A 65 10.33 -8.12 10.11
N GLN A 66 9.77 -7.28 9.26
CA GLN A 66 9.80 -5.82 9.42
C GLN A 66 8.82 -5.38 10.51
N ILE A 67 9.31 -5.25 11.73
CA ILE A 67 8.52 -5.00 12.94
C ILE A 67 7.75 -3.67 12.87
N PHE A 68 8.28 -2.67 12.20
CA PHE A 68 7.62 -1.37 12.08
C PHE A 68 6.20 -1.45 11.47
N ILE A 69 5.92 -2.48 10.68
CA ILE A 69 4.60 -2.72 10.10
C ILE A 69 3.55 -2.94 11.19
N ALA A 70 3.90 -3.73 12.22
CA ALA A 70 3.00 -4.02 13.33
C ALA A 70 2.72 -2.79 14.21
N THR A 71 3.57 -1.77 14.15
CA THR A 71 3.42 -0.54 14.95
C THR A 71 2.52 0.50 14.29
N ALA A 72 2.24 0.36 13.00
CA ALA A 72 1.38 1.29 12.29
C ALA A 72 -0.08 1.20 12.75
N PRO A 73 -0.81 2.33 12.85
CA PRO A 73 -2.22 2.29 13.23
C PRO A 73 -3.10 1.62 12.17
N VAL A 74 -2.72 1.69 10.91
CA VAL A 74 -3.40 1.04 9.81
C VAL A 74 -2.38 0.58 8.77
N VAL A 75 -2.61 -0.58 8.18
CA VAL A 75 -1.79 -1.13 7.09
C VAL A 75 -2.67 -1.32 5.88
N ILE A 76 -2.25 -0.78 4.74
CA ILE A 76 -2.94 -0.98 3.47
C ILE A 76 -2.11 -1.93 2.64
N VAL A 77 -2.68 -3.09 2.31
CA VAL A 77 -2.05 -4.10 1.47
C VAL A 77 -2.55 -3.92 0.05
N VAL A 78 -1.64 -3.72 -0.88
CA VAL A 78 -1.96 -3.61 -2.31
C VAL A 78 -1.67 -4.95 -2.97
N CYS A 79 -2.71 -5.56 -3.52
CA CYS A 79 -2.63 -6.86 -4.17
C CYS A 79 -2.78 -6.71 -5.68
N ALA A 80 -2.00 -7.47 -6.45
CA ALA A 80 -2.18 -7.58 -7.88
C ALA A 80 -3.19 -8.69 -8.20
N ASN A 81 -4.24 -8.33 -8.93
CA ASN A 81 -5.26 -9.29 -9.35
C ASN A 81 -4.84 -9.98 -10.65
N LYS A 82 -4.42 -11.23 -10.56
CA LYS A 82 -3.95 -12.01 -11.71
C LYS A 82 -4.94 -12.10 -12.89
N PRO A 83 -6.24 -12.33 -12.71
CA PRO A 83 -7.18 -12.36 -13.83
C PRO A 83 -7.23 -11.07 -14.63
N ARG A 84 -7.02 -9.92 -13.99
CA ARG A 84 -6.97 -8.63 -14.67
C ARG A 84 -5.65 -8.40 -15.39
N THR A 85 -4.55 -9.01 -14.92
CA THR A 85 -3.21 -8.91 -15.54
C THR A 85 -2.98 -9.97 -16.61
N ALA A 86 -3.67 -11.10 -16.57
CA ALA A 86 -3.40 -12.29 -17.36
C ALA A 86 -3.60 -12.13 -18.88
N ARG A 87 -4.27 -11.09 -19.34
CA ARG A 87 -4.46 -10.82 -20.77
C ARG A 87 -3.18 -10.36 -21.50
N ARG A 88 -2.13 -10.06 -20.75
CA ARG A 88 -0.81 -9.70 -21.32
C ARG A 88 0.30 -10.42 -20.57
N GLN A 89 0.44 -11.70 -20.86
CA GLN A 89 1.53 -12.55 -20.35
C GLN A 89 2.89 -12.17 -20.95
N TRP A 90 3.30 -10.92 -20.85
CA TRP A 90 4.62 -10.54 -21.35
C TRP A 90 5.68 -10.42 -20.27
N PHE A 91 5.29 -10.47 -19.02
CA PHE A 91 6.24 -10.47 -17.92
C PHE A 91 5.88 -11.60 -16.97
N GLY A 92 6.78 -12.58 -16.93
CA GLY A 92 6.66 -13.72 -16.04
C GLY A 92 6.35 -13.28 -14.62
N THR A 93 5.73 -14.15 -13.92
CA THR A 93 5.26 -14.15 -12.54
C THR A 93 6.00 -13.16 -11.63
N LEU A 94 5.71 -11.89 -11.74
CA LEU A 94 6.13 -10.93 -10.74
C LEU A 94 5.00 -10.77 -9.75
N LEU A 95 5.04 -11.57 -8.72
CA LEU A 95 4.29 -11.34 -7.50
C LEU A 95 4.87 -10.09 -6.84
N CYS A 96 4.42 -8.93 -7.29
CA CYS A 96 4.78 -7.69 -6.63
C CYS A 96 3.83 -7.48 -5.47
N PHE A 97 4.23 -7.88 -4.29
CA PHE A 97 3.59 -7.45 -3.05
C PHE A 97 4.15 -6.08 -2.72
N CYS A 98 3.39 -5.06 -3.01
CA CYS A 98 3.71 -3.74 -2.50
C CYS A 98 2.89 -3.51 -1.24
N VAL A 99 3.56 -3.36 -0.13
CA VAL A 99 2.95 -2.95 1.12
C VAL A 99 3.23 -1.47 1.29
N PHE A 100 2.19 -0.67 1.27
CA PHE A 100 2.30 0.77 1.47
C PHE A 100 1.94 1.13 2.90
N PHE A 101 2.80 1.91 3.51
CA PHE A 101 2.58 2.46 4.82
C PHE A 101 2.38 3.94 4.68
N TRP A 102 1.30 4.41 5.24
CA TRP A 102 1.10 5.85 5.39
C TRP A 102 1.22 6.24 6.84
N CYS A 103 2.09 7.17 7.09
CA CYS A 103 2.20 7.82 8.38
C CYS A 103 1.97 9.30 8.20
N CYS A 104 1.02 9.82 8.91
CA CYS A 104 0.92 11.25 9.14
C CYS A 104 1.74 11.65 10.36
#